data_9cf029922efa76d4ad5193b5b12a1286
#
_entry.id   9cf029922efa76d4ad5193b5b12a1286
#
_cell.length_a   1.000
_cell.length_b   1.000
_cell.length_c   1.000
_cell.angle_alpha   90.00
_cell.angle_beta   90.00
_cell.angle_gamma   90.00
#
_symmetry.space_group_name_H-M   'P 1'
#
loop_
_entity.id
_entity.type
_entity.pdbx_description
1 polymer ?
#
loop_
_entity_poly.entity_id
_entity_poly.type
_entity_poly.pdbx_seq_one_letter_code
_entity_poly.pdbx_strand_id
1 'polypeptide(L)'
;MITSMALGAVAVASGVSHAGPLRAPATGKIPVAFLISENAQVIDFAGPWEVFDGVHVPGRGATHDASMPFELFTVAPSKDPIRATGGLHIVPDYTFAAAPPAKVIVVPAQGGLGAHVSEAKKWLLEASAQSDITMSVCTGAFVLGYAGLLDGLSATTYFRRLDQFAKQFPQVKLMRGVRFVENEKISTSAGLSAGIDLALRVVDRYFGREVATDTATNLEYEGKSWIV
;
A
#
# COMPACT_ATOMS: atom_id res chain seq x y z
N MET A 1 -16.46 46.99 -32.97
CA MET A 1 -16.03 46.75 -31.56
C MET A 1 -16.43 45.31 -31.25
N ILE A 2 -15.44 44.42 -31.23
CA ILE A 2 -15.65 42.99 -30.92
C ILE A 2 -15.03 42.79 -29.51
N THR A 3 -15.90 42.56 -28.54
CA THR A 3 -15.53 42.37 -27.16
C THR A 3 -15.12 40.93 -26.98
N SER A 4 -13.80 40.68 -26.73
CA SER A 4 -13.27 39.37 -26.45
C SER A 4 -13.58 39.01 -24.98
N MET A 5 -14.42 38.00 -24.77
CA MET A 5 -14.62 37.38 -23.47
C MET A 5 -13.48 36.37 -23.22
N ALA A 6 -12.59 36.70 -22.31
CA ALA A 6 -11.61 35.74 -21.81
C ALA A 6 -12.30 34.74 -20.87
N LEU A 7 -12.37 33.45 -21.26
CA LEU A 7 -12.73 32.37 -20.37
C LEU A 7 -11.58 32.14 -19.42
N GLY A 8 -11.74 32.54 -18.17
CA GLY A 8 -10.83 32.19 -17.09
C GLY A 8 -10.98 30.71 -16.75
N ALA A 9 -10.00 29.89 -17.08
CA ALA A 9 -9.89 28.54 -16.60
C ALA A 9 -9.59 28.57 -15.09
N VAL A 10 -10.57 28.26 -14.26
CA VAL A 10 -10.35 27.98 -12.84
C VAL A 10 -9.67 26.62 -12.75
N ALA A 11 -8.36 26.62 -12.57
CA ALA A 11 -7.62 25.44 -12.19
C ALA A 11 -8.04 25.05 -10.76
N VAL A 12 -8.90 24.05 -10.62
CA VAL A 12 -9.14 23.38 -9.35
C VAL A 12 -7.85 22.64 -9.03
N ALA A 13 -7.01 23.24 -8.21
CA ALA A 13 -5.88 22.55 -7.61
C ALA A 13 -6.45 21.44 -6.72
N SER A 14 -6.43 20.21 -7.23
CA SER A 14 -6.72 19.01 -6.47
C SER A 14 -5.59 18.88 -5.45
N GLY A 15 -5.83 19.40 -4.24
CA GLY A 15 -4.87 19.29 -3.13
C GLY A 15 -4.75 17.84 -2.66
N VAL A 16 -4.03 17.02 -3.41
CA VAL A 16 -3.51 15.75 -2.93
C VAL A 16 -2.33 16.12 -2.03
N SER A 17 -2.52 16.05 -0.73
CA SER A 17 -1.43 16.22 0.24
C SER A 17 -0.46 15.06 0.03
N HIS A 18 0.78 15.38 -0.36
CA HIS A 18 1.83 14.37 -0.43
C HIS A 18 2.45 14.21 0.96
N ALA A 19 2.49 12.97 1.43
CA ALA A 19 3.10 12.65 2.71
C ALA A 19 4.63 12.85 2.65
N GLY A 20 5.20 13.37 3.73
CA GLY A 20 6.63 13.66 3.83
C GLY A 20 7.53 12.42 3.83
N PRO A 21 8.86 12.63 3.85
CA PRO A 21 9.83 11.55 3.87
C PRO A 21 9.71 10.71 5.15
N LEU A 22 10.04 9.42 5.05
CA LEU A 22 10.14 8.48 6.15
C LEU A 22 11.62 8.35 6.56
N ARG A 23 11.84 7.96 7.81
CA ARG A 23 13.20 7.74 8.31
C ARG A 23 13.58 6.27 8.20
N ALA A 24 14.39 5.95 7.22
CA ALA A 24 15.00 4.62 7.13
C ALA A 24 16.00 4.41 8.28
N PRO A 25 16.07 3.19 8.88
CA PRO A 25 17.12 2.87 9.82
C PRO A 25 18.48 2.85 9.10
N ALA A 26 19.54 3.29 9.79
CA ALA A 26 20.90 3.31 9.22
C ALA A 26 21.40 1.90 8.86
N THR A 27 21.02 0.90 9.66
CA THR A 27 21.37 -0.51 9.51
C THR A 27 20.16 -1.40 9.82
N GLY A 28 20.22 -2.67 9.44
CA GLY A 28 19.13 -3.62 9.64
C GLY A 28 18.05 -3.52 8.56
N LYS A 29 17.06 -4.37 8.62
CA LYS A 29 15.98 -4.44 7.64
C LYS A 29 14.76 -3.63 8.11
N ILE A 30 13.93 -3.21 7.18
CA ILE A 30 12.60 -2.62 7.38
C ILE A 30 11.58 -3.74 7.22
N PRO A 31 10.91 -4.23 8.28
CA PRO A 31 9.96 -5.32 8.16
C PRO A 31 8.69 -4.87 7.45
N VAL A 32 8.27 -5.64 6.43
CA VAL A 32 7.06 -5.41 5.62
C VAL A 32 6.12 -6.59 5.79
N ALA A 33 4.99 -6.37 6.42
CA ALA A 33 3.96 -7.38 6.63
C ALA A 33 2.88 -7.31 5.54
N PHE A 34 2.62 -8.43 4.89
CA PHE A 34 1.51 -8.59 3.95
C PHE A 34 0.37 -9.34 4.65
N LEU A 35 -0.72 -8.64 4.96
CA LEU A 35 -1.92 -9.27 5.52
C LEU A 35 -2.66 -10.02 4.41
N ILE A 36 -2.63 -11.34 4.44
CA ILE A 36 -3.25 -12.19 3.42
C ILE A 36 -4.33 -13.10 4.00
N SER A 37 -5.35 -13.40 3.22
CA SER A 37 -6.38 -14.39 3.54
C SER A 37 -6.88 -15.07 2.26
N GLU A 38 -7.85 -15.97 2.38
CA GLU A 38 -8.48 -16.63 1.24
C GLU A 38 -8.88 -15.65 0.14
N ASN A 39 -8.65 -16.06 -1.11
CA ASN A 39 -8.89 -15.26 -2.31
C ASN A 39 -8.13 -13.92 -2.36
N ALA A 40 -6.98 -13.81 -1.69
CA ALA A 40 -6.10 -12.67 -1.86
C ALA A 40 -5.77 -12.48 -3.35
N GLN A 41 -5.94 -11.25 -3.85
CA GLN A 41 -5.66 -10.92 -5.25
C GLN A 41 -4.15 -10.92 -5.47
N VAL A 42 -3.65 -11.83 -6.31
CA VAL A 42 -2.20 -12.06 -6.45
C VAL A 42 -1.44 -10.79 -6.78
N ILE A 43 -1.84 -10.03 -7.81
CA ILE A 43 -1.10 -8.82 -8.21
C ILE A 43 -1.10 -7.73 -7.11
N ASP A 44 -2.10 -7.71 -6.22
CA ASP A 44 -2.22 -6.68 -5.19
C ASP A 44 -1.19 -6.84 -4.07
N PHE A 45 -0.70 -8.07 -3.86
CA PHE A 45 0.40 -8.31 -2.94
C PHE A 45 1.72 -8.58 -3.66
N ALA A 46 1.71 -9.35 -4.76
CA ALA A 46 2.93 -9.68 -5.49
C ALA A 46 3.57 -8.45 -6.14
N GLY A 47 2.78 -7.49 -6.67
CA GLY A 47 3.31 -6.24 -7.22
C GLY A 47 4.11 -5.42 -6.19
N PRO A 48 3.52 -5.04 -5.04
CA PRO A 48 4.27 -4.41 -3.95
C PRO A 48 5.41 -5.28 -3.40
N TRP A 49 5.25 -6.61 -3.36
CA TRP A 49 6.29 -7.53 -2.91
C TRP A 49 7.55 -7.39 -3.77
N GLU A 50 7.41 -7.52 -5.08
CA GLU A 50 8.51 -7.37 -6.04
C GLU A 50 9.15 -5.98 -5.96
N VAL A 51 8.35 -4.92 -5.75
CA VAL A 51 8.91 -3.58 -5.55
C VAL A 51 9.83 -3.54 -4.33
N PHE A 52 9.37 -4.02 -3.17
CA PHE A 52 10.18 -3.98 -1.94
C PHE A 52 11.36 -4.93 -1.98
N ASP A 53 11.21 -6.12 -2.58
CA ASP A 53 12.29 -7.10 -2.73
C ASP A 53 13.37 -6.59 -3.70
N GLY A 54 12.98 -5.89 -4.75
CA GLY A 54 13.89 -5.35 -5.76
C GLY A 54 14.65 -4.07 -5.35
N VAL A 55 14.48 -3.56 -4.13
CA VAL A 55 15.16 -2.32 -3.70
C VAL A 55 16.61 -2.58 -3.32
N HIS A 56 17.51 -1.84 -3.97
CA HIS A 56 18.93 -1.79 -3.61
C HIS A 56 19.34 -0.36 -3.26
N VAL A 57 19.89 -0.17 -2.08
CA VAL A 57 20.34 1.16 -1.61
C VAL A 57 21.86 1.25 -1.72
N PRO A 58 22.41 2.09 -2.60
CA PRO A 58 23.86 2.25 -2.75
C PRO A 58 24.51 2.64 -1.41
N GLY A 59 25.63 1.96 -1.09
CA GLY A 59 26.37 2.22 0.15
C GLY A 59 25.76 1.68 1.43
N ARG A 60 24.61 0.99 1.39
CA ARG A 60 23.96 0.38 2.55
C ARG A 60 24.58 -0.97 2.95
N GLY A 61 25.86 -1.11 2.95
CA GLY A 61 26.53 -2.32 3.38
C GLY A 61 27.44 -2.90 2.30
N ALA A 62 28.21 -3.94 2.68
CA ALA A 62 29.27 -4.48 1.82
C ALA A 62 28.83 -5.65 0.93
N THR A 63 27.63 -6.18 1.11
CA THR A 63 27.11 -7.32 0.36
C THR A 63 25.80 -6.98 -0.35
N HIS A 64 25.44 -7.78 -1.36
CA HIS A 64 24.16 -7.64 -2.06
C HIS A 64 22.98 -7.66 -1.08
N ASP A 65 22.89 -8.66 -0.20
CA ASP A 65 21.83 -8.75 0.81
C ASP A 65 21.79 -7.55 1.76
N ALA A 66 22.93 -7.02 2.14
CA ALA A 66 23.02 -5.84 3.01
C ALA A 66 22.52 -4.56 2.33
N SER A 67 22.55 -4.49 0.98
CA SER A 67 22.00 -3.37 0.21
C SER A 67 20.48 -3.40 0.09
N MET A 68 19.83 -4.58 0.31
CA MET A 68 18.38 -4.75 0.28
C MET A 68 17.78 -4.37 1.63
N PRO A 69 17.04 -3.25 1.71
CA PRO A 69 16.64 -2.70 3.00
C PRO A 69 15.40 -3.33 3.61
N PHE A 70 14.60 -4.09 2.85
CA PHE A 70 13.34 -4.63 3.32
C PHE A 70 13.42 -6.12 3.69
N GLU A 71 12.63 -6.53 4.68
CA GLU A 71 12.39 -7.92 5.06
C GLU A 71 10.90 -8.19 4.93
N LEU A 72 10.52 -9.05 4.00
CA LEU A 72 9.14 -9.28 3.61
C LEU A 72 8.61 -10.55 4.26
N PHE A 73 7.37 -10.49 4.77
CA PHE A 73 6.70 -11.65 5.32
C PHE A 73 5.19 -11.54 5.22
N THR A 74 4.53 -12.67 5.22
CA THR A 74 3.08 -12.80 5.16
C THR A 74 2.49 -13.06 6.54
N VAL A 75 1.33 -12.45 6.82
CA VAL A 75 0.58 -12.61 8.07
C VAL A 75 -0.85 -13.01 7.75
N ALA A 76 -1.36 -14.03 8.46
CA ALA A 76 -2.68 -14.59 8.24
C ALA A 76 -3.33 -15.05 9.56
N PRO A 77 -4.61 -15.45 9.55
CA PRO A 77 -5.28 -16.02 10.75
C PRO A 77 -4.63 -17.30 11.26
N SER A 78 -4.17 -18.16 10.36
CA SER A 78 -3.49 -19.43 10.68
C SER A 78 -2.30 -19.64 9.76
N LYS A 79 -1.55 -20.71 9.97
CA LYS A 79 -0.49 -21.17 9.08
C LYS A 79 -0.96 -22.16 8.01
N ASP A 80 -2.25 -22.40 7.93
CA ASP A 80 -2.82 -23.25 6.89
C ASP A 80 -2.63 -22.59 5.51
N PRO A 81 -2.38 -23.37 4.46
CA PRO A 81 -2.23 -22.82 3.12
C PRO A 81 -3.48 -22.03 2.68
N ILE A 82 -3.27 -20.79 2.26
CA ILE A 82 -4.30 -19.92 1.71
C ILE A 82 -4.36 -20.14 0.20
N ARG A 83 -5.56 -20.22 -0.34
CA ARG A 83 -5.78 -20.24 -1.79
C ARG A 83 -6.05 -18.80 -2.29
N ALA A 84 -5.04 -18.19 -2.91
CA ALA A 84 -5.15 -16.89 -3.57
C ALA A 84 -5.88 -17.00 -4.93
N THR A 85 -6.14 -15.85 -5.57
CA THR A 85 -6.76 -15.81 -6.92
C THR A 85 -5.93 -16.60 -7.93
N GLY A 86 -6.59 -17.17 -8.93
CA GLY A 86 -5.93 -18.03 -9.92
C GLY A 86 -5.53 -19.40 -9.38
N GLY A 87 -5.79 -19.69 -8.09
CA GLY A 87 -5.51 -20.99 -7.47
C GLY A 87 -4.10 -21.13 -6.89
N LEU A 88 -3.34 -20.05 -6.79
CA LEU A 88 -2.04 -20.05 -6.13
C LEU A 88 -2.21 -20.36 -4.63
N HIS A 89 -1.41 -21.31 -4.11
CA HIS A 89 -1.37 -21.60 -2.70
C HIS A 89 -0.17 -20.94 -2.04
N ILE A 90 -0.40 -20.32 -0.90
CA ILE A 90 0.60 -19.61 -0.09
C ILE A 90 0.52 -20.16 1.32
N VAL A 91 1.66 -20.55 1.88
CA VAL A 91 1.79 -20.87 3.31
C VAL A 91 2.22 -19.60 4.02
N PRO A 92 1.41 -19.03 4.93
CA PRO A 92 1.77 -17.81 5.63
C PRO A 92 3.00 -18.00 6.54
N ASP A 93 3.85 -16.96 6.63
CA ASP A 93 5.02 -16.97 7.49
C ASP A 93 4.64 -16.85 8.97
N TYR A 94 3.61 -16.05 9.29
CA TYR A 94 3.18 -15.80 10.66
C TYR A 94 1.68 -15.78 10.80
N THR A 95 1.21 -16.12 12.00
CA THR A 95 -0.15 -15.83 12.45
C THR A 95 -0.21 -14.44 13.07
N PHE A 96 -1.42 -13.87 13.27
CA PHE A 96 -1.59 -12.59 13.98
C PHE A 96 -0.90 -12.57 15.35
N ALA A 97 -0.94 -13.68 16.09
CA ALA A 97 -0.36 -13.77 17.44
C ALA A 97 1.18 -13.85 17.45
N ALA A 98 1.78 -14.30 16.35
CA ALA A 98 3.22 -14.56 16.25
C ALA A 98 3.94 -13.59 15.30
N ALA A 99 3.23 -12.70 14.63
CA ALA A 99 3.82 -11.76 13.68
C ALA A 99 4.77 -10.79 14.37
N PRO A 100 5.99 -10.59 13.84
CA PRO A 100 6.89 -9.58 14.33
C PRO A 100 6.35 -8.18 14.06
N PRO A 101 6.83 -7.14 14.78
CA PRO A 101 6.47 -5.76 14.48
C PRO A 101 6.85 -5.38 13.05
N ALA A 102 5.92 -4.77 12.32
CA ALA A 102 6.12 -4.30 10.95
C ALA A 102 6.26 -2.78 10.89
N LYS A 103 7.10 -2.30 9.97
CA LYS A 103 7.23 -0.88 9.64
C LYS A 103 6.34 -0.49 8.46
N VAL A 104 6.14 -1.41 7.55
CA VAL A 104 5.18 -1.27 6.44
C VAL A 104 4.17 -2.40 6.53
N ILE A 105 2.89 -2.08 6.36
CA ILE A 105 1.80 -3.05 6.28
C ILE A 105 1.13 -2.90 4.92
N VAL A 106 1.00 -4.01 4.19
CA VAL A 106 0.32 -4.09 2.90
C VAL A 106 -0.95 -4.91 3.04
N VAL A 107 -2.08 -4.33 2.66
CA VAL A 107 -3.40 -4.98 2.72
C VAL A 107 -3.97 -5.09 1.30
N PRO A 108 -3.85 -6.25 0.63
CA PRO A 108 -4.41 -6.49 -0.70
C PRO A 108 -5.93 -6.67 -0.67
N ALA A 109 -6.55 -6.69 -1.84
CA ALA A 109 -7.90 -7.23 -2.00
C ALA A 109 -7.89 -8.72 -1.64
N GLN A 110 -8.90 -9.15 -0.90
CA GLN A 110 -9.03 -10.53 -0.44
C GLN A 110 -10.50 -10.90 -0.20
N GLY A 111 -10.81 -12.16 -0.13
CA GLY A 111 -12.19 -12.68 -0.04
C GLY A 111 -12.84 -12.50 1.33
N GLY A 112 -12.18 -11.78 2.20
CA GLY A 112 -12.63 -11.56 3.57
C GLY A 112 -12.00 -12.52 4.55
N LEU A 113 -11.94 -12.06 5.77
CA LEU A 113 -11.29 -12.77 6.88
C LEU A 113 -12.24 -13.77 7.56
N GLY A 114 -13.49 -13.88 7.07
CA GLY A 114 -14.46 -14.83 7.60
C GLY A 114 -14.67 -14.68 9.12
N ALA A 115 -14.55 -15.77 9.86
CA ALA A 115 -14.65 -15.78 11.32
C ALA A 115 -13.52 -14.98 12.02
N HIS A 116 -12.43 -14.69 11.31
CA HIS A 116 -11.24 -14.02 11.85
C HIS A 116 -11.24 -12.49 11.70
N VAL A 117 -12.36 -11.88 11.28
CA VAL A 117 -12.46 -10.42 11.09
C VAL A 117 -12.08 -9.65 12.36
N SER A 118 -12.53 -10.09 13.53
CA SER A 118 -12.23 -9.41 14.81
C SER A 118 -10.76 -9.50 15.19
N GLU A 119 -10.12 -10.66 14.98
CA GLU A 119 -8.70 -10.87 15.25
C GLU A 119 -7.83 -10.05 14.29
N ALA A 120 -8.18 -10.07 12.99
CA ALA A 120 -7.50 -9.30 11.97
C ALA A 120 -7.62 -7.78 12.22
N LYS A 121 -8.82 -7.31 12.62
CA LYS A 121 -9.02 -5.91 13.00
C LYS A 121 -8.14 -5.53 14.18
N LYS A 122 -8.11 -6.34 15.24
CA LYS A 122 -7.27 -6.10 16.42
C LYS A 122 -5.80 -6.01 16.02
N TRP A 123 -5.29 -7.04 15.33
CA TRP A 123 -3.90 -7.05 14.86
C TRP A 123 -3.58 -5.83 13.98
N LEU A 124 -4.45 -5.51 13.02
CA LEU A 124 -4.23 -4.39 12.10
C LEU A 124 -4.16 -3.05 12.83
N LEU A 125 -5.01 -2.82 13.83
CA LEU A 125 -5.00 -1.61 14.64
C LEU A 125 -3.71 -1.49 15.47
N GLU A 126 -3.30 -2.57 16.13
CA GLU A 126 -2.09 -2.62 16.96
C GLU A 126 -0.82 -2.48 16.09
N ALA A 127 -0.74 -3.20 14.99
CA ALA A 127 0.38 -3.14 14.06
C ALA A 127 0.49 -1.77 13.36
N SER A 128 -0.65 -1.22 12.88
CA SER A 128 -0.69 0.09 12.23
C SER A 128 -0.27 1.21 13.18
N ALA A 129 -0.59 1.12 14.47
CA ALA A 129 -0.17 2.11 15.46
C ALA A 129 1.36 2.22 15.55
N GLN A 130 2.09 1.11 15.37
CA GLN A 130 3.55 1.01 15.47
C GLN A 130 4.27 1.08 14.12
N SER A 131 3.55 0.98 13.00
CA SER A 131 4.12 1.06 11.66
C SER A 131 4.41 2.50 11.25
N ASP A 132 5.33 2.66 10.31
CA ASP A 132 5.59 3.93 9.65
C ASP A 132 4.53 4.19 8.57
N ILE A 133 4.06 3.11 7.90
CA ILE A 133 3.02 3.18 6.89
C ILE A 133 2.12 1.93 6.87
N THR A 134 0.83 2.14 6.69
CA THR A 134 -0.13 1.09 6.35
C THR A 134 -0.74 1.43 5.00
N MET A 135 -0.56 0.56 4.02
CA MET A 135 -1.07 0.76 2.68
C MET A 135 -2.07 -0.33 2.27
N SER A 136 -3.07 0.06 1.52
CA SER A 136 -3.98 -0.90 0.88
C SER A 136 -3.92 -0.84 -0.62
N VAL A 137 -4.18 -1.98 -1.26
CA VAL A 137 -4.33 -2.08 -2.72
C VAL A 137 -5.74 -2.56 -3.03
N CYS A 138 -6.37 -1.95 -4.03
CA CYS A 138 -7.67 -2.36 -4.54
C CYS A 138 -8.75 -2.33 -3.43
N THR A 139 -9.51 -3.41 -3.26
CA THR A 139 -10.52 -3.52 -2.20
C THR A 139 -9.94 -3.80 -0.81
N GLY A 140 -8.64 -3.89 -0.66
CA GLY A 140 -7.98 -3.84 0.65
C GLY A 140 -8.34 -2.59 1.45
N ALA A 141 -8.71 -1.48 0.78
CA ALA A 141 -9.23 -0.28 1.42
C ALA A 141 -10.49 -0.54 2.27
N PHE A 142 -11.33 -1.53 1.92
CA PHE A 142 -12.48 -1.91 2.73
C PHE A 142 -12.04 -2.51 4.07
N VAL A 143 -10.96 -3.28 4.09
CA VAL A 143 -10.40 -3.84 5.34
C VAL A 143 -9.95 -2.70 6.27
N LEU A 144 -9.26 -1.68 5.72
CA LEU A 144 -8.88 -0.48 6.48
C LEU A 144 -10.09 0.32 6.95
N GLY A 145 -11.12 0.46 6.10
CA GLY A 145 -12.38 1.13 6.44
C GLY A 145 -13.12 0.42 7.58
N TYR A 146 -13.26 -0.91 7.53
CA TYR A 146 -13.86 -1.69 8.61
C TYR A 146 -13.06 -1.63 9.92
N ALA A 147 -11.76 -1.46 9.82
CA ALA A 147 -10.92 -1.24 10.99
C ALA A 147 -11.11 0.16 11.61
N GLY A 148 -11.68 1.13 10.86
CA GLY A 148 -11.81 2.54 11.27
C GLY A 148 -10.54 3.37 10.99
N LEU A 149 -9.57 2.81 10.28
CA LEU A 149 -8.29 3.48 9.98
C LEU A 149 -8.41 4.60 8.93
N LEU A 150 -9.54 4.68 8.23
CA LEU A 150 -9.76 5.67 7.17
C LEU A 150 -10.69 6.82 7.57
N ASP A 151 -11.24 6.82 8.78
CA ASP A 151 -12.20 7.81 9.22
C ASP A 151 -11.59 9.23 9.19
N GLY A 152 -12.25 10.14 8.47
CA GLY A 152 -11.79 11.51 8.26
C GLY A 152 -10.66 11.69 7.25
N LEU A 153 -10.06 10.61 6.76
CA LEU A 153 -8.97 10.64 5.79
C LEU A 153 -9.47 10.64 4.35
N SER A 154 -8.60 11.05 3.43
CA SER A 154 -8.79 10.85 1.99
C SER A 154 -8.38 9.43 1.61
N ALA A 155 -9.16 8.77 0.75
CA ALA A 155 -8.85 7.42 0.30
C ALA A 155 -9.38 7.15 -1.11
N THR A 156 -8.82 6.13 -1.74
CA THR A 156 -9.35 5.54 -2.98
C THR A 156 -9.43 4.02 -2.83
N THR A 157 -10.06 3.39 -3.80
CA THR A 157 -10.18 1.92 -3.89
C THR A 157 -10.34 1.51 -5.35
N TYR A 158 -10.56 0.23 -5.60
CA TYR A 158 -10.82 -0.29 -6.93
C TYR A 158 -11.98 0.45 -7.62
N PHE A 159 -11.76 0.90 -8.86
CA PHE A 159 -12.68 1.81 -9.56
C PHE A 159 -14.14 1.31 -9.65
N ARG A 160 -14.37 -0.01 -9.75
CA ARG A 160 -15.71 -0.59 -9.79
C ARG A 160 -16.41 -0.65 -8.43
N ARG A 161 -15.72 -0.32 -7.36
CA ARG A 161 -16.22 -0.37 -5.98
C ARG A 161 -16.29 1.00 -5.30
N LEU A 162 -15.96 2.07 -6.02
CA LEU A 162 -15.94 3.43 -5.47
C LEU A 162 -17.29 3.85 -4.86
N ASP A 163 -18.41 3.59 -5.54
CA ASP A 163 -19.74 3.98 -5.04
C ASP A 163 -20.14 3.13 -3.81
N GLN A 164 -19.82 1.84 -3.83
CA GLN A 164 -20.03 0.98 -2.68
C GLN A 164 -19.19 1.45 -1.49
N PHE A 165 -17.93 1.80 -1.73
CA PHE A 165 -17.01 2.29 -0.69
C PHE A 165 -17.53 3.59 -0.07
N ALA A 166 -17.93 4.57 -0.87
CA ALA A 166 -18.49 5.83 -0.39
C ALA A 166 -19.74 5.63 0.48
N LYS A 167 -20.65 4.72 0.05
CA LYS A 167 -21.86 4.41 0.79
C LYS A 167 -21.57 3.74 2.13
N GLN A 168 -20.54 2.89 2.17
CA GLN A 168 -20.21 2.07 3.33
C GLN A 168 -19.38 2.83 4.36
N PHE A 169 -18.54 3.76 3.90
CA PHE A 169 -17.64 4.56 4.73
C PHE A 169 -17.87 6.06 4.52
N PRO A 170 -19.00 6.61 4.97
CA PRO A 170 -19.35 8.02 4.71
C PRO A 170 -18.42 9.03 5.38
N GLN A 171 -17.60 8.61 6.34
CA GLN A 171 -16.60 9.45 6.99
C GLN A 171 -15.31 9.60 6.15
N VAL A 172 -15.15 8.79 5.08
CA VAL A 172 -13.96 8.81 4.23
C VAL A 172 -14.15 9.81 3.10
N LYS A 173 -13.16 10.65 2.84
CA LYS A 173 -13.12 11.56 1.68
C LYS A 173 -12.68 10.78 0.45
N LEU A 174 -13.65 10.24 -0.29
CA LEU A 174 -13.36 9.41 -1.46
C LEU A 174 -12.76 10.21 -2.60
N MET A 175 -11.58 9.80 -3.05
CA MET A 175 -10.89 10.34 -4.23
C MET A 175 -11.12 9.41 -5.43
N ARG A 176 -11.54 9.99 -6.56
CA ARG A 176 -11.84 9.26 -7.81
C ARG A 176 -10.82 9.60 -8.90
N GLY A 177 -10.55 8.65 -9.79
CA GLY A 177 -9.68 8.87 -10.94
C GLY A 177 -8.20 9.01 -10.60
N VAL A 178 -7.79 8.65 -9.39
CA VAL A 178 -6.40 8.69 -8.93
C VAL A 178 -5.82 7.28 -8.81
N ARG A 179 -4.50 7.15 -9.00
CA ARG A 179 -3.81 5.88 -8.83
C ARG A 179 -3.67 5.51 -7.36
N PHE A 180 -3.38 6.48 -6.51
CA PHE A 180 -3.31 6.31 -5.05
C PHE A 180 -3.60 7.61 -4.33
N VAL A 181 -3.82 7.51 -3.04
CA VAL A 181 -3.99 8.61 -2.10
C VAL A 181 -3.06 8.38 -0.92
N GLU A 182 -2.29 9.39 -0.56
CA GLU A 182 -1.44 9.40 0.61
C GLU A 182 -2.05 10.25 1.72
N ASN A 183 -2.01 9.74 2.92
CA ASN A 183 -2.02 10.53 4.14
C ASN A 183 -0.69 10.27 4.86
N GLU A 184 -0.44 10.90 5.99
CA GLU A 184 0.86 10.80 6.67
C GLU A 184 1.27 9.34 6.91
N LYS A 185 0.36 8.54 7.45
CA LYS A 185 0.59 7.15 7.88
C LYS A 185 -0.22 6.11 7.10
N ILE A 186 -1.40 6.48 6.63
CA ILE A 186 -2.30 5.56 5.92
C ILE A 186 -2.37 5.96 4.45
N SER A 187 -2.14 5.02 3.56
CA SER A 187 -2.22 5.25 2.12
C SER A 187 -3.10 4.20 1.46
N THR A 188 -3.78 4.55 0.38
CA THR A 188 -4.63 3.63 -0.36
C THR A 188 -4.38 3.74 -1.84
N SER A 189 -4.32 2.63 -2.57
CA SER A 189 -4.25 2.65 -4.03
C SER A 189 -5.51 2.10 -4.68
N ALA A 190 -5.71 2.50 -5.93
CA ALA A 190 -6.68 1.88 -6.83
C ALA A 190 -6.34 0.40 -7.06
N GLY A 191 -6.98 -0.26 -8.03
CA GLY A 191 -6.83 -1.69 -8.22
C GLY A 191 -5.55 -2.12 -8.89
N LEU A 192 -5.14 -3.35 -8.58
CA LEU A 192 -4.15 -4.12 -9.31
C LEU A 192 -2.79 -3.40 -9.39
N SER A 193 -2.37 -3.03 -10.62
CA SER A 193 -1.07 -2.39 -10.87
C SER A 193 -0.84 -1.05 -10.11
N ALA A 194 -1.90 -0.43 -9.57
CA ALA A 194 -1.75 0.78 -8.77
C ALA A 194 -1.02 0.53 -7.43
N GLY A 195 -1.00 -0.73 -6.97
CA GLY A 195 -0.20 -1.15 -5.82
C GLY A 195 1.30 -0.98 -6.05
N ILE A 196 1.76 -1.18 -7.29
CA ILE A 196 3.17 -0.96 -7.69
C ILE A 196 3.53 0.53 -7.55
N ASP A 197 2.67 1.44 -8.05
CA ASP A 197 2.89 2.88 -7.90
C ASP A 197 3.00 3.28 -6.43
N LEU A 198 2.08 2.80 -5.59
CA LEU A 198 2.11 3.15 -4.17
C LEU A 198 3.33 2.55 -3.45
N ALA A 199 3.76 1.34 -3.78
CA ALA A 199 4.97 0.74 -3.22
C ALA A 199 6.24 1.52 -3.64
N LEU A 200 6.37 1.90 -4.91
CA LEU A 200 7.47 2.77 -5.38
C LEU A 200 7.46 4.12 -4.67
N ARG A 201 6.27 4.68 -4.40
CA ARG A 201 6.14 5.91 -3.62
C ARG A 201 6.61 5.72 -2.17
N VAL A 202 6.34 4.57 -1.55
CA VAL A 202 6.87 4.24 -0.21
C VAL A 202 8.40 4.14 -0.23
N VAL A 203 8.98 3.54 -1.28
CA VAL A 203 10.45 3.51 -1.49
C VAL A 203 11.00 4.93 -1.62
N ASP A 204 10.37 5.80 -2.43
CA ASP A 204 10.74 7.22 -2.58
C ASP A 204 10.73 7.96 -1.23
N ARG A 205 9.72 7.70 -0.39
CA ARG A 205 9.63 8.30 0.95
C ARG A 205 10.74 7.84 1.91
N TYR A 206 11.21 6.59 1.80
CA TYR A 206 12.29 6.06 2.65
C TYR A 206 13.69 6.41 2.16
N PHE A 207 13.91 6.35 0.84
CA PHE A 207 15.26 6.35 0.26
C PHE A 207 15.46 7.41 -0.82
N GLY A 208 14.41 8.16 -1.15
CA GLY A 208 14.45 9.21 -2.16
C GLY A 208 14.23 8.73 -3.58
N ARG A 209 14.05 9.72 -4.45
CA ARG A 209 13.64 9.55 -5.84
C ARG A 209 14.60 8.68 -6.66
N GLU A 210 15.89 8.79 -6.43
CA GLU A 210 16.92 8.04 -7.18
C GLU A 210 16.74 6.54 -6.95
N VAL A 211 16.68 6.08 -5.70
CA VAL A 211 16.49 4.66 -5.36
C VAL A 211 15.16 4.13 -5.91
N ALA A 212 14.07 4.90 -5.80
CA ALA A 212 12.79 4.49 -6.34
C ALA A 212 12.79 4.40 -7.88
N THR A 213 13.53 5.29 -8.56
CA THR A 213 13.70 5.26 -10.02
C THR A 213 14.50 4.03 -10.46
N ASP A 214 15.59 3.73 -9.77
CA ASP A 214 16.41 2.53 -10.03
C ASP A 214 15.59 1.26 -9.80
N THR A 215 14.80 1.21 -8.73
CA THR A 215 13.89 0.08 -8.48
C THR A 215 12.87 -0.07 -9.60
N ALA A 216 12.21 1.01 -10.05
CA ALA A 216 11.27 0.95 -11.17
C ALA A 216 11.94 0.49 -12.47
N THR A 217 13.17 0.95 -12.71
CA THR A 217 13.96 0.57 -13.90
C THR A 217 14.31 -0.92 -13.87
N ASN A 218 14.75 -1.44 -12.72
CA ASN A 218 15.07 -2.87 -12.56
C ASN A 218 13.84 -3.78 -12.72
N LEU A 219 12.66 -3.27 -12.39
CA LEU A 219 11.39 -3.96 -12.63
C LEU A 219 10.84 -3.77 -14.05
N GLU A 220 11.55 -3.06 -14.93
CA GLU A 220 11.05 -2.64 -16.24
C GLU A 220 9.66 -1.98 -16.17
N TYR A 221 9.39 -1.26 -15.06
CA TYR A 221 8.11 -0.61 -14.82
C TYR A 221 8.12 0.82 -15.34
N GLU A 222 7.41 1.06 -16.45
CA GLU A 222 7.36 2.36 -17.13
C GLU A 222 6.33 3.34 -16.53
N GLY A 223 5.47 2.89 -15.60
CA GLY A 223 4.48 3.74 -14.91
C GLY A 223 5.15 4.87 -14.15
N LYS A 224 4.61 6.10 -14.26
CA LYS A 224 5.18 7.31 -13.63
C LYS A 224 4.24 7.94 -12.61
N SER A 225 3.13 7.31 -12.28
CA SER A 225 2.14 7.87 -11.37
C SER A 225 2.62 7.98 -9.92
N TRP A 226 3.68 7.28 -9.56
CA TRP A 226 4.33 7.34 -8.25
C TRP A 226 5.25 8.56 -8.08
N ILE A 227 5.57 9.25 -9.18
CA ILE A 227 6.38 10.48 -9.20
C ILE A 227 5.47 11.66 -8.86
N VAL A 228 5.49 12.11 -7.63
CA VAL A 228 4.66 13.21 -7.12
C VAL A 228 5.53 14.31 -6.53
#